data_806c60b000e10a2a8b358ecfdc7afdbe
#
_entry.id   806c60b000e10a2a8b358ecfdc7afdbe
#
_cell.length_a   1.000
_cell.length_b   1.000
_cell.length_c   1.000
_cell.angle_alpha   90.00
_cell.angle_beta   90.00
_cell.angle_gamma   90.00
#
_symmetry.space_group_name_H-M   'P 1'
#
loop_
_entity.id
_entity.type
_entity.pdbx_description
1 polymer ?
#
loop_
_entity_poly.entity_id
_entity_poly.type
_entity_poly.pdbx_seq_one_letter_code
_entity_poly.pdbx_strand_id
1 'polypeptide(L)'
;RIEKIIKKKNTSILYIKLDYKIYNFKINNNLLPYTDNVLASVAVLKKLMIIENVGNNFFFKYVIPKGRGNLKQVIIGKKKIHLLDESYNSNPLSLKFTIKKFNNLKINPNKKIMLLGDMLELGKFSKRLHAEAAKEINKAKFKKLYVYGINIIDTFNKIRTQKRGKILKSTNDILSFIKNDLNNGDFLMVKGSNSTGLNQITKQIRSRV
;
A
#
# COMPACT_ATOMS: atom_id res chain seq x y z
N ARG A 1 -13.90 20.74 -2.34
CA ARG A 1 -13.86 19.84 -1.17
C ARG A 1 -14.92 18.76 -1.27
N ILE A 2 -14.73 17.65 -0.53
CA ILE A 2 -15.76 16.62 -0.37
C ILE A 2 -16.73 17.13 0.71
N GLU A 3 -18.02 17.24 0.34
CA GLU A 3 -19.08 17.65 1.26
C GLU A 3 -19.69 16.44 1.99
N LYS A 4 -19.90 15.35 1.25
CA LYS A 4 -20.59 14.17 1.77
C LYS A 4 -20.15 12.90 1.06
N ILE A 5 -20.11 11.79 1.80
CA ILE A 5 -19.89 10.44 1.26
C ILE A 5 -21.08 9.57 1.72
N ILE A 6 -21.85 9.05 0.77
CA ILE A 6 -22.91 8.07 1.04
C ILE A 6 -22.35 6.69 0.71
N LYS A 7 -22.12 5.87 1.73
CA LYS A 7 -21.61 4.49 1.60
C LYS A 7 -22.75 3.51 1.39
N LYS A 8 -22.61 2.60 0.41
CA LYS A 8 -23.43 1.42 0.17
C LYS A 8 -22.56 0.17 0.27
N LYS A 9 -23.15 -1.03 0.19
CA LYS A 9 -22.43 -2.31 0.35
C LYS A 9 -21.14 -2.40 -0.47
N ASN A 10 -21.16 -2.08 -1.78
CA ASN A 10 -20.04 -2.22 -2.68
C ASN A 10 -19.63 -0.90 -3.36
N THR A 11 -20.41 0.14 -3.21
CA THR A 11 -20.23 1.42 -3.90
C THR A 11 -20.42 2.58 -2.94
N SER A 12 -19.89 3.73 -3.29
CA SER A 12 -20.16 4.99 -2.58
C SER A 12 -20.45 6.10 -3.57
N ILE A 13 -21.17 7.10 -3.11
CA ILE A 13 -21.40 8.34 -3.87
C ILE A 13 -20.66 9.45 -3.13
N LEU A 14 -19.74 10.10 -3.85
CA LEU A 14 -19.02 11.29 -3.40
C LEU A 14 -19.76 12.53 -3.87
N TYR A 15 -20.09 13.43 -2.97
CA TYR A 15 -20.59 14.77 -3.27
C TYR A 15 -19.43 15.75 -3.11
N ILE A 16 -19.02 16.36 -4.21
CA ILE A 16 -17.85 17.22 -4.29
C ILE A 16 -18.32 18.62 -4.63
N LYS A 17 -18.07 19.58 -3.74
CA LYS A 17 -18.34 20.99 -3.97
C LYS A 17 -17.13 21.64 -4.65
N LEU A 18 -17.38 22.21 -5.82
CA LEU A 18 -16.47 23.07 -6.56
C LEU A 18 -17.18 24.40 -6.82
N ASP A 19 -16.59 25.48 -6.38
CA ASP A 19 -17.20 26.78 -6.39
C ASP A 19 -18.60 26.74 -5.74
N TYR A 20 -19.64 27.12 -6.48
CA TYR A 20 -21.04 27.11 -6.02
C TYR A 20 -21.83 25.86 -6.42
N LYS A 21 -21.21 24.90 -7.15
CA LYS A 21 -21.87 23.70 -7.70
C LYS A 21 -21.44 22.43 -6.98
N ILE A 22 -22.37 21.52 -6.77
CA ILE A 22 -22.11 20.19 -6.21
C ILE A 22 -22.20 19.16 -7.34
N TYR A 23 -21.11 18.42 -7.52
CA TYR A 23 -21.02 17.27 -8.42
C TYR A 23 -21.10 15.99 -7.63
N ASN A 24 -21.77 14.98 -8.17
CA ASN A 24 -21.81 13.68 -7.52
C ASN A 24 -21.17 12.62 -8.42
N PHE A 25 -20.32 11.78 -7.83
CA PHE A 25 -19.64 10.70 -8.53
C PHE A 25 -19.82 9.39 -7.80
N LYS A 26 -20.29 8.37 -8.52
CA LYS A 26 -20.33 7.01 -8.03
C LYS A 26 -18.93 6.41 -8.14
N ILE A 27 -18.47 5.80 -7.06
CA ILE A 27 -17.17 5.10 -6.99
C ILE A 27 -17.37 3.68 -6.47
N ASN A 28 -16.44 2.79 -6.80
CA ASN A 28 -16.29 1.52 -6.09
C ASN A 28 -15.67 1.80 -4.71
N ASN A 29 -16.08 1.06 -3.66
CA ASN A 29 -15.57 1.25 -2.31
C ASN A 29 -14.05 1.06 -2.18
N ASN A 30 -13.42 0.39 -3.13
CA ASN A 30 -11.96 0.30 -3.23
C ASN A 30 -11.28 1.68 -3.41
N LEU A 31 -12.00 2.66 -3.97
CA LEU A 31 -11.50 4.02 -4.16
C LEU A 31 -11.65 4.91 -2.92
N LEU A 32 -12.38 4.49 -1.88
CA LEU A 32 -12.54 5.29 -0.66
C LEU A 32 -11.21 5.74 -0.03
N PRO A 33 -10.16 4.89 0.03
CA PRO A 33 -8.86 5.33 0.53
C PRO A 33 -8.13 6.36 -0.36
N TYR A 34 -8.64 6.62 -1.56
CA TYR A 34 -8.05 7.47 -2.59
C TYR A 34 -8.96 8.65 -2.97
N THR A 35 -9.85 9.06 -2.07
CA THR A 35 -10.79 10.17 -2.30
C THR A 35 -10.09 11.49 -2.62
N ASP A 36 -8.90 11.74 -2.04
CA ASP A 36 -8.10 12.92 -2.36
C ASP A 36 -7.61 12.91 -3.82
N ASN A 37 -7.25 11.73 -4.35
CA ASN A 37 -6.88 11.59 -5.76
C ASN A 37 -8.10 11.81 -6.67
N VAL A 38 -9.29 11.33 -6.28
CA VAL A 38 -10.53 11.61 -7.01
C VAL A 38 -10.80 13.10 -6.99
N LEU A 39 -10.67 13.76 -5.83
CA LEU A 39 -10.86 15.20 -5.70
C LEU A 39 -9.89 15.99 -6.59
N ALA A 40 -8.61 15.61 -6.61
CA ALA A 40 -7.61 16.23 -7.48
C ALA A 40 -7.97 16.04 -8.97
N SER A 41 -8.39 14.84 -9.37
CA SER A 41 -8.85 14.58 -10.74
C SER A 41 -10.05 15.44 -11.11
N VAL A 42 -11.02 15.58 -10.22
CA VAL A 42 -12.21 16.43 -10.42
C VAL A 42 -11.82 17.91 -10.55
N ALA A 43 -10.84 18.37 -9.77
CA ALA A 43 -10.32 19.74 -9.89
C ALA A 43 -9.65 19.99 -11.26
N VAL A 44 -8.89 19.02 -11.77
CA VAL A 44 -8.30 19.09 -13.11
C VAL A 44 -9.39 19.11 -14.21
N LEU A 45 -10.40 18.23 -14.12
CA LEU A 45 -11.52 18.23 -15.06
C LEU A 45 -12.25 19.58 -15.09
N LYS A 46 -12.44 20.20 -13.92
CA LYS A 46 -13.02 21.56 -13.82
C LYS A 46 -12.13 22.60 -14.48
N LYS A 47 -10.82 22.56 -14.22
CA LYS A 47 -9.87 23.53 -14.80
C LYS A 47 -9.80 23.43 -16.32
N LEU A 48 -9.95 22.22 -16.86
CA LEU A 48 -10.00 21.97 -18.31
C LEU A 48 -11.39 22.24 -18.93
N MET A 49 -12.36 22.68 -18.14
CA MET A 49 -13.74 23.00 -18.55
C MET A 49 -14.51 21.82 -19.14
N ILE A 50 -14.11 20.57 -18.85
CA ILE A 50 -14.74 19.35 -19.37
C ILE A 50 -15.59 18.59 -18.35
N ILE A 51 -15.67 19.08 -17.11
CA ILE A 51 -16.39 18.39 -16.03
C ILE A 51 -17.87 18.19 -16.31
N GLU A 52 -18.49 19.10 -17.03
CA GLU A 52 -19.91 19.03 -17.39
C GLU A 52 -20.21 17.90 -18.37
N ASN A 53 -19.20 17.46 -19.13
CA ASN A 53 -19.28 16.35 -20.09
C ASN A 53 -19.00 15.00 -19.43
N VAL A 54 -18.64 15.00 -18.13
CA VAL A 54 -18.26 13.79 -17.38
C VAL A 54 -19.45 13.27 -16.60
N GLY A 55 -19.91 12.07 -16.93
CA GLY A 55 -21.05 11.43 -16.26
C GLY A 55 -20.72 10.97 -14.82
N ASN A 56 -21.75 10.82 -14.00
CA ASN A 56 -21.63 10.42 -12.59
C ASN A 56 -20.90 9.09 -12.35
N ASN A 57 -20.87 8.22 -13.36
CA ASN A 57 -20.19 6.91 -13.30
C ASN A 57 -18.72 6.94 -13.76
N PHE A 58 -18.16 8.10 -14.07
CA PHE A 58 -16.81 8.25 -14.62
C PHE A 58 -15.75 7.48 -13.80
N PHE A 59 -15.74 7.60 -12.48
CA PHE A 59 -14.81 6.90 -11.60
C PHE A 59 -15.24 5.49 -11.23
N PHE A 60 -16.46 5.06 -11.56
CA PHE A 60 -16.99 3.77 -11.13
C PHE A 60 -16.25 2.57 -11.71
N LYS A 61 -15.83 2.67 -12.97
CA LYS A 61 -15.08 1.62 -13.68
C LYS A 61 -13.57 1.70 -13.46
N TYR A 62 -13.10 2.69 -12.69
CA TYR A 62 -11.68 2.84 -12.46
C TYR A 62 -11.12 1.68 -11.65
N VAL A 63 -10.09 1.04 -12.19
CA VAL A 63 -9.38 -0.06 -11.53
C VAL A 63 -8.07 0.48 -10.95
N ILE A 64 -7.88 0.27 -9.65
CA ILE A 64 -6.64 0.65 -8.98
C ILE A 64 -5.48 -0.14 -9.60
N PRO A 65 -4.42 0.52 -10.09
CA PRO A 65 -3.27 -0.17 -10.66
C PRO A 65 -2.66 -1.19 -9.69
N LYS A 66 -2.10 -2.26 -10.23
CA LYS A 66 -1.41 -3.30 -9.43
C LYS A 66 -0.28 -2.69 -8.61
N GLY A 67 -0.03 -3.22 -7.41
CA GLY A 67 0.98 -2.69 -6.50
C GLY A 67 0.55 -1.47 -5.68
N ARG A 68 -0.74 -1.09 -5.73
CA ARG A 68 -1.33 0.02 -4.96
C ARG A 68 -2.43 -0.44 -4.01
N GLY A 69 -2.08 -1.31 -3.06
CA GLY A 69 -2.96 -1.74 -1.99
C GLY A 69 -3.95 -2.84 -2.34
N ASN A 70 -3.67 -3.62 -3.36
CA ASN A 70 -4.45 -4.80 -3.70
C ASN A 70 -4.19 -5.91 -2.67
N LEU A 71 -5.24 -6.31 -1.96
CA LEU A 71 -5.21 -7.49 -1.10
C LEU A 71 -5.70 -8.69 -1.91
N LYS A 72 -4.87 -9.72 -2.03
CA LYS A 72 -5.20 -10.98 -2.71
C LYS A 72 -4.76 -12.18 -1.88
N GLN A 73 -5.52 -13.26 -1.93
CA GLN A 73 -5.06 -14.55 -1.49
C GLN A 73 -4.18 -15.17 -2.58
N VAL A 74 -3.03 -15.69 -2.20
CA VAL A 74 -2.07 -16.36 -3.08
C VAL A 74 -1.71 -17.72 -2.48
N ILE A 75 -1.37 -18.68 -3.33
CA ILE A 75 -0.97 -20.03 -2.91
C ILE A 75 0.55 -20.18 -3.14
N ILE A 76 1.27 -20.56 -2.09
CA ILE A 76 2.72 -20.79 -2.15
C ILE A 76 3.00 -22.20 -1.62
N GLY A 77 3.22 -23.13 -2.54
CA GLY A 77 3.22 -24.55 -2.19
C GLY A 77 1.86 -24.97 -1.64
N LYS A 78 1.82 -25.47 -0.41
CA LYS A 78 0.58 -25.86 0.29
C LYS A 78 -0.01 -24.75 1.18
N LYS A 79 0.60 -23.55 1.20
CA LYS A 79 0.21 -22.45 2.10
C LYS A 79 -0.66 -21.43 1.37
N LYS A 80 -1.75 -21.00 2.01
CA LYS A 80 -2.57 -19.88 1.59
C LYS A 80 -2.09 -18.63 2.33
N ILE A 81 -1.65 -17.60 1.62
CA ILE A 81 -1.11 -16.35 2.15
C ILE A 81 -1.96 -15.20 1.65
N HIS A 82 -2.19 -14.20 2.47
CA HIS A 82 -2.83 -12.94 2.05
C HIS A 82 -1.75 -11.93 1.72
N LEU A 83 -1.62 -11.56 0.44
CA LEU A 83 -0.65 -10.57 -0.04
C LEU A 83 -1.32 -9.19 -0.16
N LEU A 84 -0.86 -8.24 0.64
CA LEU A 84 -1.14 -6.81 0.46
C LEU A 84 0.00 -6.21 -0.36
N ASP A 85 -0.26 -6.00 -1.65
CA ASP A 85 0.74 -5.51 -2.60
C ASP A 85 0.70 -3.98 -2.68
N GLU A 86 1.72 -3.34 -2.10
CA GLU A 86 1.98 -1.88 -2.12
C GLU A 86 3.34 -1.59 -2.80
N SER A 87 3.81 -2.49 -3.66
CA SER A 87 5.17 -2.47 -4.21
C SER A 87 5.35 -1.58 -5.44
N TYR A 88 4.34 -0.79 -5.82
CA TYR A 88 4.45 0.12 -6.97
C TYR A 88 5.46 1.24 -6.74
N ASN A 89 5.40 1.91 -5.59
CA ASN A 89 6.35 2.95 -5.20
C ASN A 89 6.32 3.17 -3.68
N SER A 90 7.39 3.80 -3.13
CA SER A 90 7.48 4.10 -1.71
C SER A 90 8.12 5.46 -1.47
N ASN A 91 7.46 6.26 -0.61
CA ASN A 91 8.02 7.47 -0.02
C ASN A 91 7.56 7.54 1.45
N PRO A 92 8.12 8.44 2.28
CA PRO A 92 7.82 8.49 3.71
C PRO A 92 6.33 8.61 4.04
N LEU A 93 5.59 9.44 3.29
CA LEU A 93 4.16 9.66 3.52
C LEU A 93 3.35 8.42 3.15
N SER A 94 3.59 7.84 1.97
CA SER A 94 2.88 6.64 1.53
C SER A 94 3.21 5.42 2.40
N LEU A 95 4.46 5.29 2.87
CA LEU A 95 4.84 4.24 3.81
C LEU A 95 4.09 4.38 5.13
N LYS A 96 4.05 5.58 5.71
CA LYS A 96 3.29 5.86 6.93
C LYS A 96 1.80 5.53 6.77
N PHE A 97 1.20 5.92 5.65
CA PHE A 97 -0.20 5.61 5.33
C PHE A 97 -0.43 4.10 5.25
N THR A 98 0.42 3.38 4.51
CA THR A 98 0.30 1.93 4.34
C THR A 98 0.48 1.18 5.66
N ILE A 99 1.43 1.59 6.51
CA ILE A 99 1.61 1.01 7.85
C ILE A 99 0.35 1.18 8.69
N LYS A 100 -0.25 2.38 8.72
CA LYS A 100 -1.50 2.65 9.44
C LYS A 100 -2.64 1.79 8.91
N LYS A 101 -2.81 1.73 7.58
CA LYS A 101 -3.82 0.88 6.92
C LYS A 101 -3.64 -0.59 7.32
N PHE A 102 -2.43 -1.12 7.24
CA PHE A 102 -2.11 -2.51 7.60
C PHE A 102 -2.33 -2.79 9.09
N ASN A 103 -1.96 -1.82 9.96
CA ASN A 103 -2.19 -1.93 11.41
C ASN A 103 -3.69 -2.04 11.73
N ASN A 104 -4.54 -1.27 11.03
CA ASN A 104 -5.98 -1.20 11.26
C ASN A 104 -6.78 -2.38 10.69
N LEU A 105 -6.15 -3.25 9.89
CA LEU A 105 -6.81 -4.50 9.48
C LEU A 105 -7.15 -5.33 10.72
N LYS A 106 -8.40 -5.78 10.82
CA LYS A 106 -8.89 -6.65 11.91
C LYS A 106 -8.35 -8.07 11.77
N ILE A 107 -7.04 -8.22 11.94
CA ILE A 107 -6.28 -9.46 11.77
C ILE A 107 -5.39 -9.62 13.00
N ASN A 108 -5.22 -10.87 13.46
CA ASN A 108 -4.29 -11.17 14.54
C ASN A 108 -2.89 -10.63 14.22
N PRO A 109 -2.29 -9.79 15.10
CA PRO A 109 -0.95 -9.24 14.89
C PRO A 109 0.12 -10.30 14.61
N ASN A 110 0.00 -11.50 15.18
CA ASN A 110 0.93 -12.61 14.97
C ASN A 110 0.86 -13.22 13.55
N LYS A 111 -0.13 -12.84 12.76
CA LYS A 111 -0.28 -13.19 11.34
C LYS A 111 0.17 -12.08 10.40
N LYS A 112 0.49 -10.89 10.91
CA LYS A 112 0.91 -9.73 10.12
C LYS A 112 2.42 -9.72 9.96
N ILE A 113 2.90 -9.74 8.72
CA ILE A 113 4.33 -9.70 8.36
C ILE A 113 4.54 -8.59 7.34
N MET A 114 5.63 -7.86 7.47
CA MET A 114 6.03 -6.80 6.56
C MET A 114 7.31 -7.18 5.83
N LEU A 115 7.35 -6.93 4.52
CA LEU A 115 8.55 -6.88 3.70
C LEU A 115 8.68 -5.47 3.13
N LEU A 116 9.69 -4.72 3.58
CA LEU A 116 9.91 -3.35 3.14
C LEU A 116 11.21 -3.25 2.34
N GLY A 117 11.14 -2.55 1.22
CA GLY A 117 12.29 -2.13 0.43
C GLY A 117 12.62 -0.66 0.63
N ASP A 118 13.70 -0.22 -0.01
CA ASP A 118 14.14 1.16 0.00
C ASP A 118 13.05 2.13 -0.48
N MET A 119 13.07 3.32 0.10
CA MET A 119 12.45 4.52 -0.45
C MET A 119 13.52 5.25 -1.25
N LEU A 120 13.42 5.20 -2.58
CA LEU A 120 14.38 5.86 -3.48
C LEU A 120 13.99 7.33 -3.73
N GLU A 121 14.85 8.07 -4.44
CA GLU A 121 14.62 9.47 -4.82
C GLU A 121 14.52 10.45 -3.64
N LEU A 122 15.08 10.11 -2.47
CA LEU A 122 15.08 10.96 -1.28
C LEU A 122 16.35 11.85 -1.17
N GLY A 123 17.29 11.74 -2.10
CA GLY A 123 18.53 12.50 -2.11
C GLY A 123 19.27 12.43 -0.76
N LYS A 124 19.88 13.55 -0.35
CA LYS A 124 20.64 13.66 0.91
C LYS A 124 19.85 13.35 2.18
N PHE A 125 18.53 13.31 2.10
CA PHE A 125 17.65 13.03 3.25
C PHE A 125 17.37 11.54 3.43
N SER A 126 17.84 10.65 2.53
CA SER A 126 17.49 9.23 2.51
C SER A 126 17.74 8.56 3.87
N LYS A 127 18.94 8.65 4.42
CA LYS A 127 19.30 8.04 5.70
C LYS A 127 18.38 8.48 6.84
N ARG A 128 18.12 9.80 6.96
CA ARG A 128 17.26 10.36 8.00
C ARG A 128 15.82 9.86 7.86
N LEU A 129 15.25 9.93 6.65
CA LEU A 129 13.85 9.56 6.40
C LEU A 129 13.60 8.06 6.57
N HIS A 130 14.56 7.22 6.20
CA HIS A 130 14.50 5.78 6.51
C HIS A 130 14.53 5.55 8.03
N ALA A 131 15.44 6.20 8.74
CA ALA A 131 15.53 6.09 10.20
C ALA A 131 14.23 6.56 10.91
N GLU A 132 13.62 7.64 10.43
CA GLU A 132 12.36 8.17 10.98
C GLU A 132 11.16 7.23 10.75
N ALA A 133 11.15 6.45 9.67
CA ALA A 133 10.09 5.48 9.39
C ALA A 133 9.94 4.44 10.53
N ALA A 134 11.02 4.14 11.25
CA ALA A 134 10.98 3.22 12.39
C ALA A 134 10.01 3.67 13.50
N LYS A 135 9.75 4.98 13.64
CA LYS A 135 8.80 5.51 14.66
C LYS A 135 7.39 4.97 14.42
N GLU A 136 6.90 5.03 13.18
CA GLU A 136 5.55 4.54 12.85
C GLU A 136 5.49 3.01 12.86
N ILE A 137 6.56 2.34 12.41
CA ILE A 137 6.66 0.88 12.42
C ILE A 137 6.63 0.35 13.87
N ASN A 138 7.33 1.00 14.80
CA ASN A 138 7.34 0.58 16.19
C ASN A 138 5.96 0.70 16.88
N LYS A 139 5.11 1.64 16.45
CA LYS A 139 3.73 1.79 16.95
C LYS A 139 2.78 0.72 16.43
N ALA A 140 3.02 0.20 15.22
CA ALA A 140 2.15 -0.78 14.59
C ALA A 140 2.24 -2.17 15.26
N LYS A 141 1.15 -2.92 15.21
CA LYS A 141 1.04 -4.28 15.76
C LYS A 141 1.22 -5.30 14.63
N PHE A 142 2.35 -5.99 14.61
CA PHE A 142 2.69 -7.04 13.63
C PHE A 142 3.75 -7.98 14.21
N LYS A 143 3.93 -9.15 13.59
CA LYS A 143 4.83 -10.21 14.04
C LYS A 143 6.29 -9.88 13.74
N LYS A 144 6.64 -9.72 12.46
CA LYS A 144 8.03 -9.53 12.00
C LYS A 144 8.11 -8.59 10.80
N LEU A 145 9.22 -7.83 10.76
CA LEU A 145 9.64 -7.02 9.62
C LEU A 145 10.87 -7.65 8.96
N TYR A 146 10.78 -7.88 7.67
CA TYR A 146 11.88 -8.22 6.78
C TYR A 146 12.20 -7.01 5.92
N VAL A 147 13.45 -6.81 5.57
CA VAL A 147 13.86 -5.67 4.75
C VAL A 147 14.74 -6.12 3.60
N TYR A 148 14.64 -5.40 2.47
CA TYR A 148 15.43 -5.61 1.27
C TYR A 148 15.88 -4.28 0.68
N GLY A 149 17.17 -4.03 0.62
CA GLY A 149 17.80 -2.78 0.16
C GLY A 149 18.86 -2.30 1.14
N ILE A 150 19.57 -1.25 0.76
CA ILE A 150 20.71 -0.70 1.53
C ILE A 150 20.22 0.34 2.55
N ASN A 151 19.35 1.26 2.11
CA ASN A 151 18.91 2.39 2.94
C ASN A 151 17.87 1.96 3.99
N ILE A 152 17.04 0.96 3.71
CA ILE A 152 16.01 0.46 4.64
C ILE A 152 16.62 -0.20 5.88
N ILE A 153 17.92 -0.52 5.85
CA ILE A 153 18.67 -1.03 7.00
C ILE A 153 18.66 -0.01 8.15
N ASP A 154 18.69 1.29 7.86
CA ASP A 154 18.58 2.32 8.90
C ASP A 154 17.25 2.25 9.65
N THR A 155 16.15 1.90 8.95
CA THR A 155 14.86 1.60 9.57
C THR A 155 14.95 0.35 10.44
N PHE A 156 15.50 -0.74 9.88
CA PHE A 156 15.58 -2.04 10.54
C PHE A 156 16.37 -1.97 11.86
N ASN A 157 17.46 -1.21 11.89
CA ASN A 157 18.30 -1.04 13.07
C ASN A 157 17.63 -0.24 14.19
N LYS A 158 16.57 0.54 13.89
CA LYS A 158 15.83 1.37 14.85
C LYS A 158 14.49 0.79 15.29
N ILE A 159 14.05 -0.32 14.74
CA ILE A 159 12.86 -1.00 15.24
C ILE A 159 13.19 -1.91 16.43
N ARG A 160 12.18 -2.20 17.24
CA ARG A 160 12.29 -3.08 18.41
C ARG A 160 12.78 -4.46 18.00
N THR A 161 13.75 -5.03 18.72
CA THR A 161 14.41 -6.30 18.39
C THR A 161 13.42 -7.46 18.21
N GLN A 162 12.39 -7.54 19.06
CA GLN A 162 11.36 -8.59 18.95
C GLN A 162 10.55 -8.52 17.64
N LYS A 163 10.55 -7.38 16.94
CA LYS A 163 9.87 -7.21 15.65
C LYS A 163 10.79 -7.46 14.46
N ARG A 164 12.08 -7.61 14.66
CA ARG A 164 13.04 -7.85 13.58
C ARG A 164 12.91 -9.27 13.05
N GLY A 165 12.76 -9.39 11.76
CA GLY A 165 12.97 -10.61 10.98
C GLY A 165 14.42 -10.68 10.49
N LYS A 166 14.60 -10.66 9.16
CA LYS A 166 15.93 -10.73 8.52
C LYS A 166 16.15 -9.56 7.56
N ILE A 167 17.40 -9.18 7.35
CA ILE A 167 17.84 -8.37 6.21
C ILE A 167 18.06 -9.35 5.06
N LEU A 168 17.31 -9.18 3.97
CA LEU A 168 17.38 -10.00 2.78
C LEU A 168 18.33 -9.32 1.79
N LYS A 169 19.29 -10.06 1.25
CA LYS A 169 20.37 -9.50 0.41
C LYS A 169 20.16 -9.75 -1.08
N SER A 170 19.30 -10.71 -1.42
CA SER A 170 19.05 -11.12 -2.79
C SER A 170 17.57 -11.47 -3.02
N THR A 171 17.17 -11.52 -4.29
CA THR A 171 15.86 -12.03 -4.70
C THR A 171 15.63 -13.47 -4.22
N ASN A 172 16.69 -14.31 -4.23
CA ASN A 172 16.62 -15.68 -3.74
C ASN A 172 16.33 -15.73 -2.23
N ASP A 173 16.90 -14.79 -1.44
CA ASP A 173 16.58 -14.70 -0.01
C ASP A 173 15.11 -14.35 0.20
N ILE A 174 14.56 -13.44 -0.63
CA ILE A 174 13.14 -13.07 -0.56
C ILE A 174 12.26 -14.28 -0.89
N LEU A 175 12.56 -15.01 -1.96
CA LEU A 175 11.81 -16.20 -2.34
C LEU A 175 11.92 -17.30 -1.27
N SER A 176 13.09 -17.49 -0.69
CA SER A 176 13.32 -18.43 0.43
C SER A 176 12.53 -18.02 1.66
N PHE A 177 12.56 -16.74 2.05
CA PHE A 177 11.74 -16.20 3.14
C PHE A 177 10.25 -16.48 2.92
N ILE A 178 9.74 -16.18 1.72
CA ILE A 178 8.32 -16.37 1.38
C ILE A 178 7.93 -17.84 1.45
N LYS A 179 8.81 -18.74 0.97
CA LYS A 179 8.58 -20.19 0.98
C LYS A 179 8.68 -20.79 2.38
N ASN A 180 9.67 -20.39 3.17
CA ASN A 180 10.06 -21.10 4.39
C ASN A 180 9.55 -20.43 5.68
N ASP A 181 9.62 -19.08 5.77
CA ASP A 181 9.34 -18.34 7.01
C ASP A 181 7.85 -17.95 7.16
N LEU A 182 7.09 -17.88 6.05
CA LEU A 182 5.65 -17.62 6.10
C LEU A 182 4.86 -18.87 6.46
N ASN A 183 3.79 -18.70 7.21
CA ASN A 183 2.88 -19.77 7.60
C ASN A 183 1.53 -19.65 6.89
N ASN A 184 0.78 -20.74 6.86
CA ASN A 184 -0.59 -20.73 6.32
C ASN A 184 -1.45 -19.68 7.04
N GLY A 185 -2.16 -18.85 6.27
CA GLY A 185 -3.00 -17.77 6.77
C GLY A 185 -2.26 -16.49 7.17
N ASP A 186 -0.94 -16.37 6.90
CA ASP A 186 -0.21 -15.13 7.15
C ASP A 186 -0.61 -14.03 6.16
N PHE A 187 -0.52 -12.79 6.64
CA PHE A 187 -0.75 -11.56 5.88
C PHE A 187 0.60 -10.88 5.62
N LEU A 188 1.06 -10.95 4.41
CA LEU A 188 2.30 -10.31 3.97
C LEU A 188 1.99 -8.97 3.28
N MET A 189 2.48 -7.88 3.85
CA MET A 189 2.52 -6.57 3.21
C MET A 189 3.89 -6.38 2.55
N VAL A 190 3.90 -6.06 1.25
CA VAL A 190 5.13 -5.77 0.50
C VAL A 190 5.10 -4.32 0.03
N LYS A 191 6.12 -3.52 0.40
CA LYS A 191 6.25 -2.14 -0.04
C LYS A 191 7.71 -1.74 -0.25
N GLY A 192 7.97 -1.04 -1.35
CA GLY A 192 9.26 -0.47 -1.72
C GLY A 192 9.12 0.42 -2.95
N SER A 193 10.15 1.18 -3.27
CA SER A 193 10.20 1.91 -4.54
C SER A 193 10.27 0.95 -5.71
N ASN A 194 9.77 1.38 -6.88
CA ASN A 194 9.66 0.53 -8.07
C ASN A 194 10.99 -0.14 -8.44
N SER A 195 12.07 0.64 -8.47
CA SER A 195 13.40 0.16 -8.85
C SER A 195 14.05 -0.81 -7.84
N THR A 196 13.40 -1.09 -6.70
CA THR A 196 13.86 -2.17 -5.79
C THR A 196 13.59 -3.57 -6.33
N GLY A 197 12.74 -3.72 -7.35
CA GLY A 197 12.36 -5.01 -7.92
C GLY A 197 11.31 -5.79 -7.11
N LEU A 198 10.86 -5.28 -5.96
CA LEU A 198 9.83 -5.96 -5.16
C LEU A 198 8.50 -6.12 -5.91
N ASN A 199 8.18 -5.21 -6.82
CA ASN A 199 7.01 -5.31 -7.70
C ASN A 199 7.08 -6.52 -8.66
N GLN A 200 8.27 -6.91 -9.12
CA GLN A 200 8.45 -8.09 -9.95
C GLN A 200 8.22 -9.36 -9.13
N ILE A 201 8.69 -9.38 -7.89
CA ILE A 201 8.49 -10.50 -6.95
C ILE A 201 7.00 -10.65 -6.63
N THR A 202 6.30 -9.56 -6.30
CA THR A 202 4.85 -9.64 -6.05
C THR A 202 4.07 -10.07 -7.29
N LYS A 203 4.50 -9.66 -8.49
CA LYS A 203 3.94 -10.16 -9.75
C LYS A 203 4.13 -11.66 -9.90
N GLN A 204 5.35 -12.17 -9.66
CA GLN A 204 5.66 -13.60 -9.73
C GLN A 204 4.86 -14.42 -8.72
N ILE A 205 4.68 -13.93 -7.48
CA ILE A 205 3.87 -14.61 -6.48
C ILE A 205 2.40 -14.68 -6.91
N ARG A 206 1.87 -13.61 -7.49
CA ARG A 206 0.47 -13.53 -7.96
C ARG A 206 0.18 -14.38 -9.20
N SER A 207 1.18 -14.67 -10.04
CA SER A 207 1.02 -15.49 -11.25
C SER A 207 1.03 -17.00 -10.96
N ARG A 208 1.34 -17.42 -9.74
CA ARG A 208 1.32 -18.83 -9.30
C ARG A 208 -0.02 -19.24 -8.69
N VAL A 209 -1.07 -18.45 -8.94
CA VAL A 209 -2.47 -18.71 -8.52
C VAL A 209 -3.23 -19.37 -9.66
#